data_8e6bb19e56aaf9f42569aeeae84a2a48
#
_entry.id   8e6bb19e56aaf9f42569aeeae84a2a48
#
_cell.length_a   1.000
_cell.length_b   1.000
_cell.length_c   1.000
_cell.angle_alpha   90.00
_cell.angle_beta   90.00
_cell.angle_gamma   90.00
#
_symmetry.space_group_name_H-M   'P 1'
#
loop_
_entity.id
_entity.type
_entity.pdbx_description
1 polymer ?
#
loop_
_entity_poly.entity_id
_entity_poly.type
_entity_poly.pdbx_seq_one_letter_code
_entity_poly.pdbx_strand_id
1 'polypeptide(L)'
;MVTTPMFRTTLFAALLLGNCITASAEVIVVVSAKSSATALTQEQAADLFLGRSNTLPGAGAAVPIDQAEGAALRDEFYTKAVSKNAAQLKAFWSQKIFSGKGQPPKAVGDSAAVKTLLASNPNMIGYIDKSALDASVKPLLTIK
;
A
#
# COMPACT_ATOMS: atom_id res chain seq x y z
N MET A 1 8.56 -77.58 -1.32
CA MET A 1 7.45 -76.61 -1.29
C MET A 1 8.00 -75.38 -0.61
N VAL A 2 8.24 -74.33 -1.39
CA VAL A 2 8.76 -73.06 -0.87
C VAL A 2 7.65 -72.05 -1.04
N THR A 3 7.08 -71.58 0.07
CA THR A 3 6.06 -70.53 0.11
C THR A 3 6.77 -69.20 0.36
N THR A 4 6.78 -68.37 -0.64
CA THR A 4 7.24 -67.00 -0.60
C THR A 4 6.17 -66.08 0.01
N PRO A 5 6.44 -65.25 1.04
CA PRO A 5 5.49 -64.24 1.47
C PRO A 5 5.65 -62.98 0.60
N MET A 6 4.54 -62.60 0.00
CA MET A 6 4.40 -61.30 -0.68
C MET A 6 4.51 -60.16 0.31
N PHE A 7 5.56 -59.36 0.22
CA PHE A 7 5.66 -58.05 0.86
C PHE A 7 4.77 -57.06 0.10
N ARG A 8 3.66 -56.69 0.70
CA ARG A 8 2.82 -55.56 0.24
C ARG A 8 3.45 -54.28 0.78
N THR A 9 4.17 -53.63 -0.10
CA THR A 9 4.69 -52.28 0.17
C THR A 9 3.53 -51.28 0.04
N THR A 10 3.02 -50.85 1.17
CA THR A 10 2.04 -49.73 1.22
C THR A 10 2.82 -48.40 1.08
N LEU A 11 2.69 -47.81 -0.08
CA LEU A 11 3.23 -46.50 -0.40
C LEU A 11 2.33 -45.45 0.28
N PHE A 12 2.80 -44.91 1.41
CA PHE A 12 2.16 -43.77 2.06
C PHE A 12 2.53 -42.50 1.27
N ALA A 13 1.65 -42.06 0.39
CA ALA A 13 1.76 -40.76 -0.25
C ALA A 13 1.39 -39.68 0.82
N ALA A 14 2.42 -39.10 1.42
CA ALA A 14 2.24 -37.91 2.27
C ALA A 14 1.88 -36.73 1.36
N LEU A 15 0.59 -36.36 1.36
CA LEU A 15 0.09 -35.17 0.72
C LEU A 15 0.53 -33.97 1.54
N LEU A 16 1.64 -33.34 1.17
CA LEU A 16 2.07 -32.05 1.69
C LEU A 16 1.10 -30.99 1.15
N LEU A 17 0.06 -30.74 1.90
CA LEU A 17 -0.76 -29.54 1.73
C LEU A 17 0.13 -28.34 2.09
N GLY A 18 0.76 -27.78 1.04
CA GLY A 18 1.44 -26.49 1.17
C GLY A 18 0.41 -25.44 1.55
N ASN A 19 0.42 -25.03 2.82
CA ASN A 19 -0.25 -23.82 3.26
C ASN A 19 0.40 -22.65 2.51
N CYS A 20 -0.18 -22.22 1.39
CA CYS A 20 0.07 -20.89 0.85
C CYS A 20 -0.49 -19.87 1.87
N ILE A 21 0.37 -19.47 2.79
CA ILE A 21 0.10 -18.27 3.57
C ILE A 21 0.21 -17.11 2.58
N THR A 22 -0.91 -16.66 2.07
CA THR A 22 -0.96 -15.38 1.36
C THR A 22 -0.68 -14.31 2.40
N ALA A 23 0.58 -13.91 2.51
CA ALA A 23 0.94 -12.75 3.31
C ALA A 23 0.25 -11.54 2.66
N SER A 24 -0.79 -11.02 3.31
CA SER A 24 -1.39 -9.74 2.95
C SER A 24 -0.31 -8.68 3.13
N ALA A 25 -0.03 -7.92 2.08
CA ALA A 25 0.91 -6.81 2.17
C ALA A 25 0.38 -5.79 3.18
N GLU A 26 1.21 -5.39 4.14
CA GLU A 26 0.88 -4.27 5.02
C GLU A 26 1.25 -2.97 4.35
N VAL A 27 0.29 -2.07 4.22
CA VAL A 27 0.47 -0.73 3.65
C VAL A 27 0.80 0.24 4.77
N ILE A 28 1.88 0.99 4.61
CA ILE A 28 2.27 2.04 5.55
C ILE A 28 2.26 3.39 4.85
N VAL A 29 1.59 4.36 5.45
CA VAL A 29 1.66 5.77 5.03
C VAL A 29 2.92 6.37 5.61
N VAL A 30 3.75 6.96 4.76
CA VAL A 30 5.08 7.46 5.11
C VAL A 30 5.31 8.87 4.60
N VAL A 31 6.20 9.56 5.28
CA VAL A 31 6.76 10.85 4.88
C VAL A 31 8.29 10.77 4.90
N SER A 32 8.96 11.82 4.41
CA SER A 32 10.42 11.94 4.57
C SER A 32 10.82 11.82 6.04
N ALA A 33 11.97 11.21 6.30
CA ALA A 33 12.58 11.22 7.64
C ALA A 33 12.83 12.63 8.16
N LYS A 34 12.92 13.62 7.28
CA LYS A 34 13.10 15.04 7.60
C LYS A 34 11.80 15.78 7.89
N SER A 35 10.65 15.15 7.67
CA SER A 35 9.34 15.76 7.94
C SER A 35 9.12 15.96 9.45
N SER A 36 8.46 17.04 9.83
CA SER A 36 8.04 17.29 11.21
C SER A 36 6.74 16.57 11.61
N ALA A 37 6.05 15.94 10.68
CA ALA A 37 4.86 15.14 10.97
C ALA A 37 5.21 13.95 11.88
N THR A 38 4.36 13.66 12.86
CA THR A 38 4.58 12.59 13.83
C THR A 38 3.49 11.54 13.84
N ALA A 39 2.28 11.88 13.43
CA ALA A 39 1.13 10.98 13.42
C ALA A 39 0.11 11.41 12.38
N LEU A 40 -0.70 10.43 11.95
CA LEU A 40 -1.77 10.63 10.99
C LEU A 40 -2.88 9.62 11.28
N THR A 41 -4.12 10.07 11.28
CA THR A 41 -5.27 9.16 11.35
C THR A 41 -5.61 8.63 9.96
N GLN A 42 -6.33 7.50 9.90
CA GLN A 42 -6.78 6.94 8.62
C GLN A 42 -7.71 7.92 7.87
N GLU A 43 -8.57 8.63 8.57
CA GLU A 43 -9.44 9.65 7.99
C GLU A 43 -8.63 10.81 7.39
N GLN A 44 -7.63 11.30 8.10
CA GLN A 44 -6.73 12.34 7.59
C GLN A 44 -5.96 11.89 6.36
N ALA A 45 -5.50 10.63 6.33
CA ALA A 45 -4.86 10.04 5.15
C ALA A 45 -5.83 9.97 3.97
N ALA A 46 -7.06 9.52 4.19
CA ALA A 46 -8.09 9.48 3.15
C ALA A 46 -8.37 10.88 2.58
N ASP A 47 -8.47 11.88 3.42
CA ASP A 47 -8.72 13.26 3.00
C ASP A 47 -7.58 13.83 2.15
N LEU A 48 -6.34 13.55 2.51
CA LEU A 48 -5.18 13.97 1.74
C LEU A 48 -5.15 13.30 0.35
N PHE A 49 -5.32 11.99 0.30
CA PHE A 49 -5.25 11.25 -0.97
C PHE A 49 -6.49 11.44 -1.86
N LEU A 50 -7.62 11.86 -1.30
CA LEU A 50 -8.82 12.24 -2.07
C LEU A 50 -8.89 13.73 -2.41
N GLY A 51 -7.89 14.50 -2.04
CA GLY A 51 -7.84 15.93 -2.32
C GLY A 51 -8.87 16.78 -1.53
N ARG A 52 -9.36 16.27 -0.41
CA ARG A 52 -10.24 16.99 0.51
C ARG A 52 -9.45 17.89 1.46
N SER A 53 -8.20 17.56 1.71
CA SER A 53 -7.26 18.32 2.51
C SER A 53 -5.92 18.40 1.80
N ASN A 54 -5.16 19.44 2.07
CA ASN A 54 -3.79 19.61 1.60
C ASN A 54 -2.83 19.90 2.75
N THR A 55 -3.26 19.64 3.98
CA THR A 55 -2.48 19.92 5.18
C THR A 55 -2.20 18.64 5.94
N LEU A 56 -0.93 18.44 6.27
CA LEU A 56 -0.45 17.34 7.09
C LEU A 56 -0.29 17.83 8.52
N PRO A 57 -0.95 17.20 9.50
CA PRO A 57 -0.83 17.60 10.91
C PRO A 57 0.63 17.63 11.38
N GLY A 58 1.05 18.76 11.91
CA GLY A 58 2.41 18.97 12.41
C GLY A 58 3.45 19.34 11.36
N ALA A 59 3.11 19.36 10.07
CA ALA A 59 4.06 19.63 8.99
C ALA A 59 3.58 20.64 7.94
N GLY A 60 2.34 21.13 8.05
CA GLY A 60 1.79 22.11 7.11
C GLY A 60 1.36 21.51 5.78
N ALA A 61 1.57 22.23 4.68
CA ALA A 61 1.15 21.79 3.36
C ALA A 61 1.78 20.45 2.96
N ALA A 62 0.98 19.54 2.42
CA ALA A 62 1.42 18.22 1.98
C ALA A 62 0.99 17.94 0.54
N VAL A 63 1.87 17.30 -0.21
CA VAL A 63 1.63 16.85 -1.57
C VAL A 63 1.58 15.31 -1.59
N PRO A 64 0.41 14.70 -1.74
CA PRO A 64 0.33 13.26 -1.85
C PRO A 64 0.87 12.78 -3.20
N ILE A 65 1.59 11.67 -3.17
CA ILE A 65 2.05 10.95 -4.36
C ILE A 65 1.49 9.53 -4.34
N ASP A 66 1.27 8.95 -5.49
CA ASP A 66 0.59 7.67 -5.65
C ASP A 66 1.51 6.65 -6.30
N GLN A 67 1.17 5.39 -6.16
CA GLN A 67 1.79 4.31 -6.93
C GLN A 67 1.11 4.16 -8.29
N ALA A 68 1.74 3.41 -9.18
CA ALA A 68 1.25 3.20 -10.53
C ALA A 68 -0.16 2.59 -10.55
N GLU A 69 -0.99 3.02 -11.47
CA GLU A 69 -2.31 2.42 -11.71
C GLU A 69 -2.15 0.94 -12.03
N GLY A 70 -2.98 0.09 -11.42
CA GLY A 70 -2.89 -1.36 -11.54
C GLY A 70 -1.93 -2.03 -10.54
N ALA A 71 -1.17 -1.28 -9.76
CA ALA A 71 -0.35 -1.85 -8.69
C ALA A 71 -1.25 -2.44 -7.58
N ALA A 72 -0.96 -3.67 -7.16
CA ALA A 72 -1.74 -4.35 -6.14
C ALA A 72 -1.75 -3.59 -4.81
N LEU A 73 -0.61 -3.00 -4.43
CA LEU A 73 -0.49 -2.19 -3.21
C LEU A 73 -1.35 -0.92 -3.27
N ARG A 74 -1.47 -0.31 -4.44
CA ARG A 74 -2.35 0.85 -4.66
C ARG A 74 -3.81 0.48 -4.45
N ASP A 75 -4.25 -0.62 -5.03
CA ASP A 75 -5.63 -1.10 -4.88
C ASP A 75 -5.93 -1.45 -3.41
N GLU A 76 -4.99 -2.06 -2.72
CA GLU A 76 -5.11 -2.38 -1.30
C GLU A 76 -5.19 -1.11 -0.43
N PHE A 77 -4.34 -0.13 -0.68
CA PHE A 77 -4.38 1.15 0.02
C PHE A 77 -5.75 1.83 -0.11
N TYR A 78 -6.23 2.03 -1.32
CA TYR A 78 -7.51 2.71 -1.53
C TYR A 78 -8.71 1.90 -1.03
N THR A 79 -8.68 0.59 -1.14
CA THR A 79 -9.75 -0.27 -0.60
C THR A 79 -9.81 -0.19 0.93
N LYS A 80 -8.68 -0.26 1.61
CA LYS A 80 -8.61 -0.29 3.07
C LYS A 80 -8.71 1.10 3.70
N ALA A 81 -8.00 2.07 3.16
CA ALA A 81 -7.93 3.41 3.75
C ALA A 81 -9.08 4.33 3.32
N VAL A 82 -9.58 4.15 2.12
CA VAL A 82 -10.52 5.07 1.47
C VAL A 82 -11.86 4.41 1.13
N SER A 83 -11.95 3.10 1.27
CA SER A 83 -13.15 2.29 0.96
C SER A 83 -13.60 2.41 -0.50
N LYS A 84 -12.65 2.52 -1.42
CA LYS A 84 -12.90 2.59 -2.86
C LYS A 84 -12.05 1.57 -3.61
N ASN A 85 -12.70 0.80 -4.49
CA ASN A 85 -11.98 -0.03 -5.46
C ASN A 85 -11.47 0.83 -6.64
N ALA A 86 -10.70 0.22 -7.54
CA ALA A 86 -10.11 0.93 -8.67
C ALA A 86 -11.15 1.62 -9.57
N ALA A 87 -12.28 0.98 -9.83
CA ALA A 87 -13.36 1.54 -10.65
C ALA A 87 -14.05 2.74 -9.97
N GLN A 88 -14.33 2.64 -8.67
CA GLN A 88 -14.92 3.71 -7.87
C GLN A 88 -13.97 4.91 -7.76
N LEU A 89 -12.68 4.66 -7.58
CA LEU A 89 -11.66 5.70 -7.52
C LEU A 89 -11.55 6.44 -8.86
N LYS A 90 -11.55 5.71 -9.96
CA LYS A 90 -11.52 6.29 -11.32
C LYS A 90 -12.73 7.17 -11.58
N ALA A 91 -13.93 6.72 -11.20
CA ALA A 91 -15.16 7.50 -11.31
C ALA A 91 -15.11 8.78 -10.46
N PHE A 92 -14.62 8.67 -9.23
CA PHE A 92 -14.45 9.80 -8.31
C PHE A 92 -13.55 10.89 -8.91
N TRP A 93 -12.38 10.53 -9.43
CA TRP A 93 -11.46 11.49 -10.02
C TRP A 93 -11.96 12.06 -11.36
N SER A 94 -12.60 11.23 -12.19
CA SER A 94 -13.19 11.69 -13.43
C SER A 94 -14.21 12.80 -13.19
N GLN A 95 -15.06 12.65 -12.17
CA GLN A 95 -16.03 13.65 -11.77
C GLN A 95 -15.35 14.93 -11.25
N LYS A 96 -14.32 14.80 -10.42
CA LYS A 96 -13.58 15.96 -9.89
C LYS A 96 -12.84 16.74 -10.99
N ILE A 97 -12.18 16.04 -11.89
CA ILE A 97 -11.47 16.66 -13.02
C ILE A 97 -12.46 17.38 -13.93
N PHE A 98 -13.57 16.73 -14.29
CA PHE A 98 -14.60 17.30 -15.15
C PHE A 98 -15.24 18.57 -14.55
N SER A 99 -15.46 18.59 -13.23
CA SER A 99 -16.01 19.75 -12.53
C SER A 99 -14.97 20.82 -12.15
N GLY A 100 -13.68 20.60 -12.49
CA GLY A 100 -12.60 21.53 -12.17
C GLY A 100 -12.24 21.61 -10.68
N LYS A 101 -12.64 20.63 -9.87
CA LYS A 101 -12.47 20.65 -8.40
C LYS A 101 -11.16 20.02 -7.90
N GLY A 102 -10.35 19.47 -8.77
CA GLY A 102 -9.07 18.91 -8.35
C GLY A 102 -8.46 17.94 -9.35
N GLN A 103 -7.26 17.47 -9.01
CA GLN A 103 -6.48 16.51 -9.76
C GLN A 103 -6.10 15.35 -8.82
N PRO A 104 -5.98 14.12 -9.33
CA PRO A 104 -5.50 13.00 -8.53
C PRO A 104 -4.04 13.20 -8.13
N PRO A 105 -3.56 12.55 -7.06
CA PRO A 105 -2.15 12.48 -6.75
C PRO A 105 -1.35 11.95 -7.94
N LYS A 106 -0.14 12.48 -8.14
CA LYS A 106 0.73 12.04 -9.22
C LYS A 106 1.23 10.62 -8.95
N ALA A 107 1.02 9.72 -9.89
CA ALA A 107 1.59 8.38 -9.86
C ALA A 107 3.08 8.41 -10.20
N VAL A 108 3.91 7.81 -9.34
CA VAL A 108 5.37 7.86 -9.48
C VAL A 108 6.03 6.49 -9.67
N GLY A 109 5.28 5.41 -9.55
CA GLY A 109 5.77 4.05 -9.72
C GLY A 109 5.51 3.15 -8.51
N ASP A 110 6.53 2.43 -8.06
CA ASP A 110 6.46 1.48 -6.95
C ASP A 110 6.91 2.08 -5.61
N SER A 111 7.00 1.25 -4.56
CA SER A 111 7.45 1.67 -3.24
C SER A 111 8.87 2.27 -3.26
N ALA A 112 9.76 1.76 -4.10
CA ALA A 112 11.12 2.31 -4.21
C ALA A 112 11.11 3.72 -4.82
N ALA A 113 10.30 3.95 -5.85
CA ALA A 113 10.13 5.27 -6.46
C ALA A 113 9.51 6.28 -5.47
N VAL A 114 8.52 5.86 -4.70
CA VAL A 114 7.92 6.68 -3.63
C VAL A 114 8.97 7.08 -2.60
N LYS A 115 9.76 6.14 -2.08
CA LYS A 115 10.81 6.42 -1.10
C LYS A 115 11.85 7.41 -1.62
N THR A 116 12.28 7.25 -2.85
CA THR A 116 13.26 8.14 -3.47
C THR A 116 12.78 9.58 -3.52
N LEU A 117 11.52 9.80 -3.89
CA LEU A 117 10.93 11.13 -3.92
C LEU A 117 10.72 11.71 -2.52
N LEU A 118 10.23 10.91 -1.58
CA LEU A 118 10.00 11.36 -0.20
C LEU A 118 11.29 11.76 0.49
N ALA A 119 12.38 11.04 0.28
CA ALA A 119 13.67 11.33 0.90
C ALA A 119 14.18 12.75 0.56
N SER A 120 13.87 13.24 -0.64
CA SER A 120 14.30 14.57 -1.12
C SER A 120 13.24 15.66 -0.95
N ASN A 121 12.01 15.32 -0.58
CA ASN A 121 10.88 16.24 -0.53
C ASN A 121 10.09 16.08 0.78
N PRO A 122 10.46 16.81 1.85
CA PRO A 122 9.80 16.67 3.15
C PRO A 122 8.32 17.04 3.18
N ASN A 123 7.82 17.75 2.17
CA ASN A 123 6.41 18.11 2.04
C ASN A 123 5.55 17.06 1.30
N MET A 124 6.15 15.98 0.81
CA MET A 124 5.42 14.91 0.16
C MET A 124 5.00 13.82 1.14
N ILE A 125 3.88 13.19 0.83
CA ILE A 125 3.36 12.03 1.56
C ILE A 125 3.01 10.93 0.57
N GLY A 126 3.32 9.69 0.93
CA GLY A 126 3.02 8.53 0.12
C GLY A 126 2.73 7.31 0.98
N TYR A 127 2.58 6.17 0.35
CA TYR A 127 2.44 4.88 1.01
C TYR A 127 3.35 3.86 0.34
N ILE A 128 3.84 2.93 1.12
CA ILE A 128 4.75 1.86 0.68
C ILE A 128 4.35 0.54 1.32
N ASP A 129 4.88 -0.56 0.79
CA ASP A 129 4.85 -1.85 1.48
C ASP A 129 5.72 -1.78 2.74
N LYS A 130 5.27 -2.38 3.83
CA LYS A 130 6.03 -2.44 5.09
C LYS A 130 7.43 -3.03 4.90
N SER A 131 7.58 -4.00 4.02
CA SER A 131 8.88 -4.62 3.71
C SER A 131 9.89 -3.64 3.10
N ALA A 132 9.42 -2.54 2.53
CA ALA A 132 10.25 -1.49 1.94
C ALA A 132 10.61 -0.38 2.92
N LEU A 133 10.11 -0.41 4.16
CA LEU A 133 10.38 0.61 5.18
C LEU A 133 11.85 0.60 5.58
N ASP A 134 12.47 1.77 5.56
CA ASP A 134 13.85 2.00 5.99
C ASP A 134 14.02 3.38 6.64
N ALA A 135 15.25 3.76 6.95
CA ALA A 135 15.56 5.02 7.63
C ALA A 135 15.37 6.27 6.77
N SER A 136 15.16 6.15 5.46
CA SER A 136 14.95 7.29 4.55
C SER A 136 13.56 7.91 4.68
N VAL A 137 12.60 7.15 5.20
CA VAL A 137 11.22 7.55 5.39
C VAL A 137 10.74 7.26 6.81
N LYS A 138 9.73 8.00 7.24
CA LYS A 138 9.15 7.89 8.58
C LYS A 138 7.71 7.39 8.48
N PRO A 139 7.35 6.29 9.17
CA PRO A 139 5.98 5.80 9.17
C PRO A 139 5.07 6.72 10.01
N LEU A 140 3.89 7.03 9.49
CA LEU A 140 2.86 7.80 10.20
C LEU A 140 1.65 6.94 10.55
N LEU A 141 1.31 5.96 9.72
CA LEU A 141 0.10 5.17 9.86
C LEU A 141 0.28 3.82 9.18
N THR A 142 -0.10 2.76 9.88
CA THR A 142 -0.23 1.42 9.28
C THR A 142 -1.68 1.18 8.92
N ILE A 143 -1.95 0.84 7.67
CA ILE A 143 -3.28 0.49 7.18
C ILE A 143 -3.47 -1.02 7.37
N LYS A 144 -4.50 -1.41 8.12
CA LYS A 144 -4.83 -2.81 8.45
C LYS A 144 -6.04 -3.30 7.69
#